data_1d5d35b643f83c087116f889a4ff375f
#
_entry.id   1d5d35b643f83c087116f889a4ff375f
#
_cell.length_a   1.000
_cell.length_b   1.000
_cell.length_c   1.000
_cell.angle_alpha   90.00
_cell.angle_beta   90.00
_cell.angle_gamma   90.00
#
_symmetry.space_group_name_H-M   'P 1'
#
loop_
_entity.id
_entity.type
_entity.pdbx_description
1 polymer ?
#
loop_
_entity_poly.entity_id
_entity_poly.type
_entity_poly.pdbx_seq_one_letter_code
_entity_poly.pdbx_strand_id
1 'polypeptide(L)'
;MSLLDDKAKIVSSRLGINRFRVAGTAEFNGYNKDIRADRINPLIKWCNKLFPKVSTEHAIPWAGLRPMTPSMVPKVGSGNLPGVFYNTGHGHLGWTLSAFTSQQISDHITRKDNVLN
;
A
#
# COMPACT_ATOMS: atom_id res chain seq x y z
N MET A 1 13.05 -3.11 -12.61
CA MET A 1 11.93 -3.62 -13.40
C MET A 1 10.95 -4.29 -12.44
N SER A 2 9.66 -3.98 -12.55
CA SER A 2 8.60 -4.63 -11.79
C SER A 2 7.70 -5.41 -12.72
N LEU A 3 7.19 -6.55 -12.25
CA LEU A 3 6.23 -7.39 -12.97
C LEU A 3 4.95 -7.47 -12.13
N LEU A 4 3.82 -7.22 -12.76
CA LEU A 4 2.49 -7.41 -12.19
C LEU A 4 1.84 -8.64 -12.84
N ASP A 5 1.45 -9.60 -12.01
CA ASP A 5 0.54 -10.68 -12.39
C ASP A 5 -0.87 -10.30 -11.94
N ASP A 6 -1.67 -9.81 -12.85
CA ASP A 6 -3.01 -9.32 -12.51
C ASP A 6 -3.96 -10.45 -12.09
N LYS A 7 -3.78 -11.63 -12.64
CA LYS A 7 -4.60 -12.81 -12.29
C LYS A 7 -4.29 -13.30 -10.87
N ALA A 8 -3.02 -13.38 -10.51
CA ALA A 8 -2.58 -13.81 -9.18
C ALA A 8 -2.60 -12.67 -8.15
N LYS A 9 -2.77 -11.41 -8.60
CA LYS A 9 -2.66 -10.20 -7.76
C LYS A 9 -1.31 -10.11 -7.04
N ILE A 10 -0.25 -10.49 -7.73
CA ILE A 10 1.12 -10.51 -7.22
C ILE A 10 1.97 -9.52 -8.00
N VAL A 11 2.76 -8.74 -7.28
CA VAL A 11 3.74 -7.82 -7.85
C VAL A 11 5.13 -8.23 -7.42
N SER A 12 6.04 -8.36 -8.37
CA SER A 12 7.46 -8.53 -8.06
C SER A 12 8.26 -7.30 -8.45
N SER A 13 9.30 -7.03 -7.69
CA SER A 13 10.21 -5.91 -7.94
C SER A 13 11.64 -6.28 -7.57
N ARG A 14 12.57 -5.98 -8.45
CA ARG A 14 13.98 -6.03 -8.13
C ARG A 14 14.38 -4.75 -7.38
N LEU A 15 14.92 -4.90 -6.20
CA LEU A 15 15.35 -3.81 -5.33
C LEU A 15 16.88 -3.83 -5.21
N GLY A 16 17.55 -3.06 -6.06
CA GLY A 16 19.00 -3.06 -6.13
C GLY A 16 19.57 -4.33 -6.78
N ILE A 17 20.79 -4.72 -6.38
CA ILE A 17 21.52 -5.85 -6.99
C ILE A 17 21.06 -7.18 -6.38
N ASN A 18 20.91 -7.25 -5.06
CA ASN A 18 20.80 -8.50 -4.30
C ASN A 18 19.43 -8.73 -3.65
N ARG A 19 18.42 -7.87 -3.91
CA ARG A 19 17.10 -8.00 -3.29
C ARG A 19 16.02 -8.14 -4.34
N PHE A 20 15.18 -9.14 -4.13
CA PHE A 20 13.98 -9.37 -4.91
C PHE A 20 12.77 -9.38 -3.96
N ARG A 21 11.77 -8.58 -4.26
CA ARG A 21 10.56 -8.46 -3.47
C ARG A 21 9.39 -9.06 -4.24
N VAL A 22 8.63 -9.90 -3.57
CA VAL A 22 7.34 -10.40 -4.04
C VAL A 22 6.27 -9.91 -3.05
N ALA A 23 5.30 -9.18 -3.54
CA ALA A 23 4.20 -8.66 -2.75
C ALA A 23 2.88 -9.20 -3.29
N GLY A 24 2.06 -9.69 -2.42
CA GLY A 24 0.77 -10.24 -2.80
C GLY A 24 -0.04 -10.59 -1.56
N THR A 25 -1.21 -11.16 -1.80
CA THR A 25 -2.28 -11.40 -0.86
C THR A 25 -2.74 -10.12 -0.15
N ALA A 26 -3.99 -9.78 -0.34
CA ALA A 26 -4.65 -8.74 0.43
C ALA A 26 -5.77 -9.38 1.25
N GLU A 27 -5.83 -9.05 2.53
CA GLU A 27 -6.81 -9.62 3.46
C GLU A 27 -7.57 -8.51 4.17
N PHE A 28 -8.87 -8.73 4.36
CA PHE A 28 -9.69 -7.93 5.26
C PHE A 28 -9.66 -8.62 6.63
N ASN A 29 -8.64 -8.32 7.43
CA ASN A 29 -8.35 -9.01 8.69
C ASN A 29 -8.14 -8.04 9.87
N GLY A 30 -8.77 -6.89 9.82
CA GLY A 30 -8.63 -5.85 10.84
C GLY A 30 -7.17 -5.43 11.02
N TYR A 31 -6.72 -5.43 12.26
CA TYR A 31 -5.33 -5.06 12.62
C TYR A 31 -4.39 -6.27 12.76
N ASN A 32 -4.87 -7.48 12.44
CA ASN A 32 -4.04 -8.68 12.53
C ASN A 32 -2.92 -8.66 11.46
N LYS A 33 -1.68 -8.89 11.90
CA LYS A 33 -0.48 -8.96 11.06
C LYS A 33 0.20 -10.33 11.14
N ASP A 34 -0.50 -11.34 11.61
CA ASP A 34 0.07 -12.68 11.71
C ASP A 34 0.50 -13.19 10.34
N ILE A 35 1.71 -13.73 10.31
CA ILE A 35 2.29 -14.30 9.11
C ILE A 35 1.96 -15.79 9.08
N ARG A 36 1.12 -16.18 8.14
CA ARG A 36 0.64 -17.55 8.00
C ARG A 36 1.21 -18.22 6.75
N ALA A 37 1.55 -19.49 6.88
CA ALA A 37 2.14 -20.26 5.79
C ALA A 37 1.21 -20.36 4.56
N ASP A 38 -0.10 -20.46 4.76
CA ASP A 38 -1.11 -20.50 3.69
C ASP A 38 -1.12 -19.23 2.83
N ARG A 39 -0.61 -18.11 3.36
CA ARG A 39 -0.47 -16.83 2.64
C ARG A 39 0.89 -16.64 2.00
N ILE A 40 1.95 -17.19 2.59
CA ILE A 40 3.32 -17.06 2.07
C ILE A 40 3.63 -18.11 1.01
N ASN A 41 3.20 -19.36 1.21
CA ASN A 41 3.49 -20.45 0.28
C ASN A 41 3.06 -20.19 -1.17
N PRO A 42 1.89 -19.58 -1.46
CA PRO A 42 1.52 -19.22 -2.83
C PRO A 42 2.51 -18.25 -3.49
N LEU A 43 3.04 -17.29 -2.72
CA LEU A 43 4.02 -16.30 -3.21
C LEU A 43 5.36 -16.98 -3.55
N ILE A 44 5.80 -17.90 -2.69
CA ILE A 44 7.00 -18.69 -2.92
C ILE A 44 6.84 -19.56 -4.17
N LYS A 45 5.73 -20.28 -4.29
CA LYS A 45 5.42 -21.11 -5.47
C LYS A 45 5.40 -20.27 -6.74
N TRP A 46 4.76 -19.12 -6.71
CA TRP A 46 4.72 -18.19 -7.83
C TRP A 46 6.12 -17.69 -8.21
N CYS A 47 6.92 -17.31 -7.22
CA CYS A 47 8.30 -16.87 -7.44
C CYS A 47 9.14 -17.96 -8.09
N ASN A 48 9.13 -19.16 -7.55
CA ASN A 48 9.92 -20.30 -8.07
C ASN A 48 9.51 -20.69 -9.49
N LYS A 49 8.21 -20.55 -9.82
CA LYS A 49 7.70 -20.84 -11.16
C LYS A 49 8.21 -19.84 -12.20
N LEU A 50 8.17 -18.55 -11.90
CA LEU A 50 8.49 -17.49 -12.87
C LEU A 50 9.95 -17.07 -12.84
N PHE A 51 10.61 -17.24 -11.71
CA PHE A 51 11.99 -16.82 -11.48
C PHE A 51 12.83 -17.97 -10.87
N PRO A 52 13.04 -19.06 -11.62
CA PRO A 52 13.72 -20.25 -11.07
C PRO A 52 15.17 -20.02 -10.63
N LYS A 53 15.77 -18.91 -11.04
CA LYS A 53 17.12 -18.50 -10.63
C LYS A 53 17.15 -17.68 -9.33
N VAL A 54 15.99 -17.33 -8.77
CA VAL A 54 15.88 -16.60 -7.51
C VAL A 54 15.71 -17.60 -6.37
N SER A 55 16.68 -17.68 -5.47
CA SER A 55 16.54 -18.51 -4.28
C SER A 55 15.49 -17.93 -3.34
N THR A 56 14.58 -18.77 -2.88
CA THR A 56 13.57 -18.45 -1.85
C THR A 56 13.88 -19.05 -0.49
N GLU A 57 15.04 -19.71 -0.35
CA GLU A 57 15.44 -20.41 0.88
C GLU A 57 15.53 -19.47 2.11
N HIS A 58 16.04 -18.27 1.88
CA HIS A 58 16.16 -17.25 2.92
C HIS A 58 15.14 -16.10 2.76
N ALA A 59 13.97 -16.42 2.21
CA ALA A 59 12.92 -15.43 2.08
C ALA A 59 12.44 -14.96 3.45
N ILE A 60 12.38 -13.65 3.64
CA ILE A 60 11.89 -13.01 4.86
C ILE A 60 10.43 -12.60 4.63
N PRO A 61 9.46 -13.31 5.22
CA PRO A 61 8.07 -12.92 5.13
C PRO A 61 7.78 -11.69 5.99
N TRP A 62 6.84 -10.86 5.53
CA TRP A 62 6.39 -9.69 6.28
C TRP A 62 4.92 -9.41 6.01
N ALA A 63 4.28 -8.74 6.95
CA ALA A 63 2.92 -8.24 6.80
C ALA A 63 2.85 -6.77 7.19
N GLY A 64 1.95 -6.03 6.58
CA GLY A 64 1.72 -4.61 6.87
C GLY A 64 0.24 -4.26 6.76
N LEU A 65 -0.17 -3.26 7.52
CA LEU A 65 -1.51 -2.72 7.44
C LEU A 65 -1.59 -1.70 6.31
N ARG A 66 -2.71 -1.73 5.61
CA ARG A 66 -2.99 -0.79 4.51
C ARG A 66 -4.29 -0.06 4.82
N PRO A 67 -4.25 1.27 4.97
CA PRO A 67 -5.45 2.06 5.23
C PRO A 67 -6.28 2.15 3.95
N MET A 68 -7.35 1.39 3.87
CA MET A 68 -8.25 1.37 2.72
C MET A 68 -9.62 1.87 3.11
N THR A 69 -10.22 2.69 2.24
CA THR A 69 -11.63 3.03 2.30
C THR A 69 -12.44 2.05 1.46
N PRO A 70 -13.74 1.85 1.74
CA PRO A 70 -14.60 1.00 0.90
C PRO A 70 -14.66 1.43 -0.56
N SER A 71 -14.56 2.73 -0.81
CA SER A 71 -14.59 3.32 -2.17
C SER A 71 -13.24 3.26 -2.88
N MET A 72 -12.17 2.85 -2.21
CA MET A 72 -10.78 2.93 -2.68
C MET A 72 -10.27 4.36 -2.95
N VAL A 73 -11.09 5.37 -2.65
CA VAL A 73 -10.74 6.79 -2.79
C VAL A 73 -10.25 7.32 -1.45
N PRO A 74 -9.10 8.00 -1.39
CA PRO A 74 -8.60 8.59 -0.15
C PRO A 74 -9.55 9.65 0.40
N LYS A 75 -9.61 9.77 1.71
CA LYS A 75 -10.33 10.85 2.40
C LYS A 75 -9.38 12.03 2.59
N VAL A 76 -9.62 13.10 1.84
CA VAL A 76 -8.86 14.34 1.91
C VAL A 76 -9.81 15.50 2.18
N GLY A 77 -9.52 16.33 3.19
CA GLY A 77 -10.31 17.51 3.51
C GLY A 77 -10.62 17.67 4.99
N SER A 78 -11.56 18.54 5.30
CA SER A 78 -11.97 18.85 6.67
C SER A 78 -12.66 17.69 7.35
N GLY A 79 -12.36 17.49 8.62
CA GLY A 79 -13.05 16.57 9.52
C GLY A 79 -14.37 17.12 10.07
N ASN A 80 -15.01 16.34 10.92
CA ASN A 80 -16.26 16.74 11.59
C ASN A 80 -16.05 17.73 12.74
N LEU A 81 -14.83 17.79 13.26
CA LEU A 81 -14.48 18.70 14.33
C LEU A 81 -13.69 19.89 13.76
N PRO A 82 -13.88 21.13 14.29
CA PRO A 82 -13.10 22.30 13.90
C PRO A 82 -11.59 22.04 14.06
N GLY A 83 -10.80 22.43 13.06
CA GLY A 83 -9.35 22.27 13.08
C GLY A 83 -8.83 20.86 12.79
N VAL A 84 -9.71 19.87 12.60
CA VAL A 84 -9.32 18.50 12.21
C VAL A 84 -9.41 18.34 10.71
N PHE A 85 -8.34 17.84 10.11
CA PHE A 85 -8.25 17.56 8.68
C PHE A 85 -7.82 16.12 8.46
N TYR A 86 -8.29 15.52 7.38
CA TYR A 86 -7.95 14.16 6.97
C TYR A 86 -7.15 14.14 5.68
N ASN A 87 -6.11 13.34 5.64
CA ASN A 87 -5.41 12.95 4.43
C ASN A 87 -5.01 11.48 4.60
N THR A 88 -5.95 10.56 4.37
CA THR A 88 -5.81 9.14 4.72
C THR A 88 -6.61 8.23 3.77
N GLY A 89 -6.45 6.92 3.94
CA GLY A 89 -7.25 5.94 3.18
C GLY A 89 -6.76 5.69 1.76
N HIS A 90 -5.48 5.94 1.47
CA HIS A 90 -4.89 5.88 0.13
C HIS A 90 -4.73 4.46 -0.42
N GLY A 91 -4.96 3.42 0.39
CA GLY A 91 -4.80 2.03 -0.02
C GLY A 91 -3.39 1.76 -0.57
N HIS A 92 -3.32 1.18 -1.77
CA HIS A 92 -2.07 0.88 -2.45
C HIS A 92 -1.50 2.05 -3.27
N LEU A 93 -2.22 3.17 -3.37
CA LEU A 93 -1.85 4.32 -4.19
C LEU A 93 -1.27 5.49 -3.39
N GLY A 94 -0.96 5.30 -2.10
CA GLY A 94 -0.50 6.38 -1.22
C GLY A 94 0.72 7.13 -1.76
N TRP A 95 1.71 6.43 -2.25
CA TRP A 95 2.88 7.04 -2.87
C TRP A 95 2.52 7.81 -4.15
N THR A 96 1.73 7.19 -5.02
CA THR A 96 1.33 7.76 -6.32
C THR A 96 0.50 9.04 -6.15
N LEU A 97 -0.39 9.05 -5.16
CA LEU A 97 -1.31 10.17 -4.93
C LEU A 97 -0.74 11.23 -3.98
N SER A 98 0.43 11.00 -3.38
CA SER A 98 0.95 11.84 -2.30
C SER A 98 1.04 13.33 -2.65
N ALA A 99 1.58 13.68 -3.81
CA ALA A 99 1.71 15.07 -4.24
C ALA A 99 0.34 15.74 -4.43
N PHE A 100 -0.59 15.05 -5.09
CA PHE A 100 -1.94 15.56 -5.35
C PHE A 100 -2.72 15.77 -4.04
N THR A 101 -2.74 14.76 -3.16
CA THR A 101 -3.49 14.86 -1.90
C THR A 101 -2.85 15.82 -0.91
N SER A 102 -1.53 16.02 -0.97
CA SER A 102 -0.85 17.06 -0.19
C SER A 102 -1.26 18.44 -0.62
N GLN A 103 -1.36 18.70 -1.93
CA GLN A 103 -1.86 19.98 -2.43
C GLN A 103 -3.31 20.21 -1.99
N GLN A 104 -4.18 19.21 -2.16
CA GLN A 104 -5.57 19.32 -1.75
C GLN A 104 -5.73 19.65 -0.27
N ILE A 105 -5.01 18.95 0.62
CA ILE A 105 -5.14 19.20 2.06
C ILE A 105 -4.57 20.57 2.45
N SER A 106 -3.50 21.00 1.80
CA SER A 106 -2.94 22.35 1.97
C SER A 106 -3.97 23.42 1.63
N ASP A 107 -4.64 23.28 0.49
CA ASP A 107 -5.70 24.20 0.05
C ASP A 107 -6.88 24.23 1.04
N HIS A 108 -7.24 23.09 1.62
CA HIS A 108 -8.29 23.03 2.64
C HIS A 108 -7.91 23.77 3.92
N ILE A 109 -6.64 23.67 4.34
CA ILE A 109 -6.14 24.32 5.54
C ILE A 109 -6.05 25.84 5.33
N THR A 110 -5.43 26.27 4.22
CA THR A 110 -5.18 27.69 3.96
C THR A 110 -6.44 28.49 3.59
N ARG A 111 -7.46 27.85 2.97
CA ARG A 111 -8.74 28.55 2.67
C ARG A 111 -9.51 28.93 3.93
N LYS A 112 -9.35 28.21 5.03
CA LYS A 112 -9.97 28.59 6.32
C LYS A 112 -9.35 29.83 6.95
N ASP A 113 -8.05 30.08 6.71
CA ASP A 113 -7.38 31.27 7.22
C ASP A 113 -7.83 32.55 6.52
N ASN A 114 -8.40 32.44 5.29
CA ASN A 114 -8.92 33.57 4.52
C ASN A 114 -10.38 33.95 4.86
N VAL A 115 -11.07 33.18 5.71
CA VAL A 115 -12.49 33.45 6.10
C VAL A 115 -12.57 34.12 7.47
N LEU A 116 -11.46 34.30 8.18
CA LEU A 116 -11.37 34.91 9.51
C LEU A 116 -10.75 36.31 9.51
N ASN A 117 -10.63 36.97 8.34
CA ASN A 117 -10.23 38.39 8.23
C ASN A 117 -11.38 39.24 7.68
#